data_ff25cec5812a36047091f0ec769547e4
#
_entry.id   ff25cec5812a36047091f0ec769547e4
#
_cell.length_a   1.000
_cell.length_b   1.000
_cell.length_c   1.000
_cell.angle_alpha   90.00
_cell.angle_beta   90.00
_cell.angle_gamma   90.00
#
_symmetry.space_group_name_H-M   'P 1'
#
loop_
_entity.id
_entity.type
_entity.pdbx_description
1 polymer ?
#
loop_
_entity_poly.entity_id
_entity_poly.type
_entity_poly.pdbx_seq_one_letter_code
_entity_poly.pdbx_strand_id
1 'polypeptide(L)'
;MAKRRPSGDGMVRKREDGRWEGRIVVGHKKNGDSIFRYISAPTQKELSVKLRQLTEAYKGVDLTEESNMALSVWLDKWLDEYMAATLRPTTLNGYRRSLELHVKPYLGNKTLSKITAVDLRSLYRTLQETGRVHPRDGQSPGLSARTVHGIHTILHHALKTAMEQNLIPNNPAAEVDPPKFDGAPMKILTEAQLDAFMKVIEKDAFWHDFFYTAVTTGLRRGEIGRAHV
;
A
#
# COMPACT_ATOMS: atom_id res chain seq x y z
N MET A 1 -46.13 -0.49 25.14
CA MET A 1 -45.09 -1.53 25.02
C MET A 1 -44.05 -1.09 24.02
N ALA A 2 -42.79 -0.93 24.40
CA ALA A 2 -41.72 -0.56 23.48
C ALA A 2 -41.49 -1.68 22.44
N LYS A 3 -41.62 -1.38 21.16
CA LYS A 3 -41.42 -2.31 20.07
C LYS A 3 -39.98 -2.83 20.10
N ARG A 4 -39.81 -4.15 20.30
CA ARG A 4 -38.48 -4.80 20.30
C ARG A 4 -37.84 -4.60 18.93
N ARG A 5 -36.64 -3.99 18.87
CA ARG A 5 -35.90 -3.77 17.63
C ARG A 5 -35.52 -5.10 16.99
N PRO A 6 -35.49 -5.20 15.64
CA PRO A 6 -35.05 -6.39 14.95
C PRO A 6 -33.60 -6.76 15.37
N SER A 7 -33.33 -8.06 15.42
CA SER A 7 -31.97 -8.58 15.66
C SER A 7 -31.07 -8.13 14.50
N GLY A 8 -30.01 -7.36 14.80
CA GLY A 8 -29.10 -6.81 13.80
C GLY A 8 -28.99 -5.27 13.80
N ASP A 9 -29.96 -4.55 14.38
CA ASP A 9 -30.02 -3.07 14.34
C ASP A 9 -29.01 -2.34 15.26
N GLY A 10 -28.05 -3.05 15.83
CA GLY A 10 -27.03 -2.46 16.70
C GLY A 10 -27.58 -1.94 18.04
N MET A 11 -26.73 -1.84 19.04
CA MET A 11 -27.08 -1.23 20.34
C MET A 11 -26.83 0.27 20.28
N VAL A 12 -27.81 1.08 20.70
CA VAL A 12 -27.70 2.53 20.82
C VAL A 12 -27.92 2.95 22.26
N ARG A 13 -27.01 3.74 22.83
CA ARG A 13 -27.11 4.31 24.16
C ARG A 13 -26.65 5.77 24.19
N LYS A 14 -27.17 6.56 25.11
CA LYS A 14 -26.64 7.88 25.43
C LYS A 14 -25.57 7.73 26.50
N ARG A 15 -24.42 8.33 26.30
CA ARG A 15 -23.30 8.35 27.26
C ARG A 15 -23.53 9.45 28.29
N GLU A 16 -22.81 9.40 29.39
CA GLU A 16 -22.81 10.41 30.44
C GLU A 16 -22.33 11.78 29.94
N ASP A 17 -21.41 11.79 28.96
CA ASP A 17 -20.93 13.00 28.28
C ASP A 17 -21.96 13.64 27.30
N GLY A 18 -23.19 13.12 27.27
CA GLY A 18 -24.28 13.60 26.43
C GLY A 18 -24.24 13.11 24.98
N ARG A 19 -23.16 12.47 24.52
CA ARG A 19 -23.04 11.92 23.17
C ARG A 19 -23.79 10.60 23.04
N TRP A 20 -24.21 10.31 21.83
CA TRP A 20 -24.83 9.03 21.50
C TRP A 20 -23.76 8.06 21.01
N GLU A 21 -23.81 6.84 21.49
CA GLU A 21 -22.93 5.75 21.08
C GLU A 21 -23.76 4.57 20.55
N GLY A 22 -23.28 3.97 19.47
CA GLY A 22 -23.85 2.74 18.92
C GLY A 22 -22.75 1.73 18.63
N ARG A 23 -23.14 0.45 18.57
CA ARG A 23 -22.25 -0.64 18.16
C ARG A 23 -22.97 -1.62 17.25
N ILE A 24 -22.24 -2.18 16.30
CA ILE A 24 -22.69 -3.31 15.47
C ILE A 24 -21.74 -4.49 15.67
N VAL A 25 -22.25 -5.70 15.43
CA VAL A 25 -21.40 -6.89 15.30
C VAL A 25 -20.82 -6.89 13.90
N VAL A 26 -19.51 -7.05 13.79
CA VAL A 26 -18.79 -7.04 12.51
C VAL A 26 -18.04 -8.36 12.26
N GLY A 27 -18.08 -9.28 13.21
CA GLY A 27 -17.42 -10.57 13.09
C GLY A 27 -17.46 -11.34 14.41
N HIS A 28 -16.80 -12.50 14.41
CA HIS A 28 -16.72 -13.39 15.55
C HIS A 28 -15.27 -13.84 15.80
N LYS A 29 -14.96 -14.02 17.08
CA LYS A 29 -13.71 -14.62 17.53
C LYS A 29 -13.76 -16.15 17.38
N LYS A 30 -12.61 -16.79 17.44
CA LYS A 30 -12.51 -18.26 17.41
C LYS A 30 -13.30 -18.96 18.51
N ASN A 31 -13.51 -18.28 19.65
CA ASN A 31 -14.30 -18.77 20.77
C ASN A 31 -15.82 -18.48 20.64
N GLY A 32 -16.27 -17.90 19.53
CA GLY A 32 -17.67 -17.55 19.29
C GLY A 32 -18.09 -16.15 19.79
N ASP A 33 -17.24 -15.43 20.51
CA ASP A 33 -17.55 -14.07 20.97
C ASP A 33 -17.66 -13.10 19.79
N SER A 34 -18.64 -12.19 19.86
CA SER A 34 -18.84 -11.17 18.82
C SER A 34 -17.78 -10.08 18.87
N ILE A 35 -17.27 -9.72 17.69
CA ILE A 35 -16.41 -8.55 17.47
C ILE A 35 -17.29 -7.34 17.19
N PHE A 36 -17.15 -6.27 17.99
CA PHE A 36 -17.96 -5.07 17.88
C PHE A 36 -17.19 -3.91 17.26
N ARG A 37 -17.88 -3.12 16.47
CA ARG A 37 -17.46 -1.77 16.08
C ARG A 37 -18.33 -0.73 16.76
N TYR A 38 -17.67 0.25 17.38
CA TYR A 38 -18.29 1.34 18.11
C TYR A 38 -18.24 2.62 17.27
N ILE A 39 -19.31 3.39 17.34
CA ILE A 39 -19.44 4.68 16.66
C ILE A 39 -20.13 5.65 17.60
N SER A 40 -19.76 6.91 17.55
CA SER A 40 -20.38 7.96 18.36
C SER A 40 -20.76 9.16 17.53
N ALA A 41 -21.80 9.86 17.96
CA ALA A 41 -22.26 11.10 17.34
C ALA A 41 -22.85 12.05 18.40
N PRO A 42 -22.88 13.37 18.13
CA PRO A 42 -23.51 14.37 19.01
C PRO A 42 -25.01 14.16 19.13
N THR A 43 -25.67 13.72 18.07
CA THR A 43 -27.12 13.51 18.01
C THR A 43 -27.50 12.09 17.67
N GLN A 44 -28.69 11.66 18.11
CA GLN A 44 -29.22 10.33 17.79
C GLN A 44 -29.47 10.17 16.28
N LYS A 45 -29.89 11.25 15.59
CA LYS A 45 -30.17 11.24 14.15
C LYS A 45 -28.89 10.97 13.36
N GLU A 46 -27.80 11.68 13.68
CA GLU A 46 -26.48 11.47 13.06
C GLU A 46 -25.94 10.07 13.36
N LEU A 47 -26.10 9.58 14.59
CA LEU A 47 -25.70 8.23 14.95
C LEU A 47 -26.43 7.19 14.11
N SER A 48 -27.75 7.35 13.90
CA SER A 48 -28.53 6.43 13.08
C SER A 48 -28.07 6.37 11.64
N VAL A 49 -27.72 7.52 11.04
CA VAL A 49 -27.16 7.59 9.67
C VAL A 49 -25.82 6.87 9.62
N LYS A 50 -24.92 7.17 10.55
CA LYS A 50 -23.59 6.53 10.62
C LYS A 50 -23.68 5.03 10.88
N LEU A 51 -24.61 4.58 11.74
CA LEU A 51 -24.83 3.14 11.98
C LEU A 51 -25.30 2.43 10.73
N ARG A 52 -26.23 3.03 9.96
CA ARG A 52 -26.69 2.45 8.70
C ARG A 52 -25.57 2.33 7.69
N GLN A 53 -24.75 3.37 7.53
CA GLN A 53 -23.57 3.34 6.65
C GLN A 53 -22.57 2.26 7.09
N LEU A 54 -22.33 2.14 8.40
CA LEU A 54 -21.43 1.13 8.94
C LEU A 54 -22.01 -0.29 8.72
N THR A 55 -23.29 -0.50 8.97
CA THR A 55 -23.96 -1.80 8.73
C THR A 55 -23.88 -2.20 7.25
N GLU A 56 -24.09 -1.26 6.34
CA GLU A 56 -23.99 -1.55 4.91
C GLU A 56 -22.53 -1.85 4.50
N ALA A 57 -21.56 -1.12 5.02
CA ALA A 57 -20.14 -1.35 4.75
C ALA A 57 -19.64 -2.73 5.21
N TYR A 58 -20.22 -3.26 6.30
CA TYR A 58 -19.86 -4.58 6.84
C TYR A 58 -20.84 -5.69 6.47
N LYS A 59 -21.78 -5.43 5.56
CA LYS A 59 -22.77 -6.41 5.14
C LYS A 59 -22.10 -7.58 4.42
N GLY A 60 -22.29 -8.78 4.97
CA GLY A 60 -21.68 -10.01 4.44
C GLY A 60 -20.19 -10.18 4.77
N VAL A 61 -19.63 -9.33 5.60
CA VAL A 61 -18.25 -9.44 6.09
C VAL A 61 -18.25 -9.95 7.52
N ASP A 62 -17.53 -11.04 7.79
CA ASP A 62 -17.33 -11.60 9.15
C ASP A 62 -15.84 -11.45 9.52
N LEU A 63 -15.51 -10.34 10.17
CA LEU A 63 -14.13 -10.04 10.56
C LEU A 63 -13.63 -11.04 11.61
N THR A 64 -12.36 -11.39 11.48
CA THR A 64 -11.66 -12.25 12.44
C THR A 64 -10.88 -11.44 13.48
N GLU A 65 -10.36 -12.09 14.53
CA GLU A 65 -9.45 -11.43 15.49
C GLU A 65 -8.21 -10.83 14.81
N GLU A 66 -7.78 -11.44 13.74
CA GLU A 66 -6.64 -10.99 12.92
C GLU A 66 -6.87 -9.61 12.29
N SER A 67 -8.12 -9.19 12.13
CA SER A 67 -8.47 -7.82 11.66
C SER A 67 -7.95 -6.70 12.57
N ASN A 68 -7.60 -7.01 13.81
CA ASN A 68 -7.06 -6.07 14.78
C ASN A 68 -5.53 -6.02 14.80
N MET A 69 -4.84 -6.80 13.95
CA MET A 69 -3.38 -6.71 13.86
C MET A 69 -2.93 -5.34 13.35
N ALA A 70 -1.70 -4.97 13.67
CA ALA A 70 -1.08 -3.77 13.12
C ALA A 70 -0.84 -3.93 11.60
N LEU A 71 -0.89 -2.82 10.86
CA LEU A 71 -0.61 -2.85 9.41
C LEU A 71 0.78 -3.43 9.11
N SER A 72 1.80 -3.11 9.93
CA SER A 72 3.15 -3.67 9.76
C SER A 72 3.16 -5.19 9.79
N VAL A 73 2.46 -5.79 10.76
CA VAL A 73 2.36 -7.26 10.90
C VAL A 73 1.65 -7.88 9.69
N TRP A 74 0.56 -7.25 9.23
CA TRP A 74 -0.13 -7.70 8.02
C TRP A 74 0.78 -7.65 6.79
N LEU A 75 1.51 -6.55 6.60
CA LEU A 75 2.38 -6.38 5.43
C LEU A 75 3.51 -7.42 5.38
N ASP A 76 4.08 -7.77 6.55
CA ASP A 76 5.08 -8.86 6.62
C ASP A 76 4.45 -10.21 6.30
N LYS A 77 3.33 -10.54 6.94
CA LYS A 77 2.57 -11.76 6.65
C LYS A 77 2.21 -11.86 5.16
N TRP A 78 1.73 -10.77 4.56
CA TRP A 78 1.39 -10.74 3.15
C TRP A 78 2.58 -10.99 2.22
N LEU A 79 3.74 -10.40 2.52
CA LEU A 79 4.96 -10.65 1.75
C LEU A 79 5.42 -12.10 1.86
N ASP A 80 5.40 -12.66 3.07
CA ASP A 80 5.98 -13.98 3.35
C ASP A 80 5.05 -15.13 2.93
N GLU A 81 3.75 -15.00 3.15
CA GLU A 81 2.79 -16.07 2.88
C GLU A 81 2.15 -15.99 1.48
N TYR A 82 1.91 -14.78 0.96
CA TYR A 82 1.19 -14.61 -0.30
C TYR A 82 2.09 -14.26 -1.47
N MET A 83 3.15 -13.46 -1.25
CA MET A 83 3.97 -12.96 -2.34
C MET A 83 5.25 -13.76 -2.57
N ALA A 84 5.81 -14.41 -1.54
CA ALA A 84 7.08 -15.12 -1.64
C ALA A 84 7.09 -16.23 -2.70
N ALA A 85 5.97 -16.92 -2.89
CA ALA A 85 5.84 -17.99 -3.87
C ALA A 85 5.65 -17.49 -5.32
N THR A 86 5.19 -16.24 -5.50
CA THR A 86 4.79 -15.71 -6.82
C THR A 86 5.79 -14.71 -7.39
N LEU A 87 6.50 -13.98 -6.52
CA LEU A 87 7.43 -12.95 -6.94
C LEU A 87 8.87 -13.45 -7.01
N ARG A 88 9.62 -12.92 -7.98
CA ARG A 88 11.08 -13.11 -7.99
C ARG A 88 11.71 -12.51 -6.74
N PRO A 89 12.78 -13.11 -6.17
CA PRO A 89 13.42 -12.63 -4.94
C PRO A 89 13.82 -11.15 -4.97
N THR A 90 14.30 -10.67 -6.12
CA THR A 90 14.65 -9.25 -6.31
C THR A 90 13.45 -8.31 -6.19
N THR A 91 12.30 -8.71 -6.73
CA THR A 91 11.04 -7.94 -6.64
C THR A 91 10.51 -7.97 -5.21
N LEU A 92 10.49 -9.13 -4.57
CA LEU A 92 10.05 -9.30 -3.18
C LEU A 92 10.88 -8.41 -2.24
N ASN A 93 12.21 -8.42 -2.39
CA ASN A 93 13.11 -7.55 -1.63
C ASN A 93 12.84 -6.06 -1.89
N GLY A 94 12.54 -5.69 -3.14
CA GLY A 94 12.13 -4.33 -3.50
C GLY A 94 10.84 -3.89 -2.81
N TYR A 95 9.84 -4.76 -2.77
CA TYR A 95 8.57 -4.53 -2.06
C TYR A 95 8.81 -4.37 -0.56
N ARG A 96 9.54 -5.31 0.06
CA ARG A 96 9.89 -5.26 1.48
C ARG A 96 10.56 -3.95 1.83
N ARG A 97 11.61 -3.57 1.10
CA ARG A 97 12.32 -2.31 1.31
C ARG A 97 11.42 -1.09 1.17
N SER A 98 10.55 -1.06 0.16
CA SER A 98 9.62 0.06 -0.03
C SER A 98 8.63 0.20 1.13
N LEU A 99 8.10 -0.92 1.62
CA LEU A 99 7.18 -0.92 2.76
C LEU A 99 7.89 -0.52 4.06
N GLU A 100 9.09 -1.02 4.30
CA GLU A 100 9.88 -0.72 5.51
C GLU A 100 10.30 0.74 5.60
N LEU A 101 10.75 1.31 4.49
CA LEU A 101 11.26 2.68 4.49
C LEU A 101 10.15 3.73 4.40
N HIS A 102 9.03 3.41 3.73
CA HIS A 102 8.08 4.44 3.32
C HIS A 102 6.65 4.25 3.84
N VAL A 103 6.30 3.08 4.39
CA VAL A 103 4.95 2.80 4.88
C VAL A 103 4.94 2.54 6.38
N LYS A 104 5.74 1.59 6.84
CA LYS A 104 5.76 1.17 8.25
C LYS A 104 6.08 2.30 9.23
N PRO A 105 7.00 3.25 8.95
CA PRO A 105 7.28 4.36 9.86
C PRO A 105 6.08 5.28 10.10
N TYR A 106 5.17 5.39 9.14
CA TYR A 106 4.01 6.31 9.21
C TYR A 106 2.71 5.60 9.62
N LEU A 107 2.45 4.42 9.07
CA LEU A 107 1.18 3.72 9.25
C LEU A 107 1.33 2.34 9.90
N GLY A 108 2.54 1.85 10.11
CA GLY A 108 2.80 0.48 10.58
C GLY A 108 2.12 0.11 11.90
N ASN A 109 2.06 1.04 12.85
CA ASN A 109 1.44 0.84 14.16
C ASN A 109 -0.09 0.98 14.14
N LYS A 110 -0.67 1.45 13.03
CA LYS A 110 -2.13 1.59 12.92
C LYS A 110 -2.78 0.22 12.69
N THR A 111 -3.90 -0.01 13.35
CA THR A 111 -4.69 -1.24 13.17
C THR A 111 -5.15 -1.36 11.71
N LEU A 112 -4.96 -2.52 11.09
CA LEU A 112 -5.31 -2.81 9.70
C LEU A 112 -6.75 -2.37 9.35
N SER A 113 -7.71 -2.76 10.18
CA SER A 113 -9.12 -2.42 9.99
C SER A 113 -9.48 -0.94 10.25
N LYS A 114 -8.53 -0.11 10.67
CA LYS A 114 -8.70 1.33 10.87
C LYS A 114 -7.97 2.18 9.84
N ILE A 115 -7.33 1.57 8.86
CA ILE A 115 -6.71 2.28 7.74
C ILE A 115 -7.80 2.86 6.87
N THR A 116 -7.66 4.14 6.52
CA THR A 116 -8.63 4.88 5.71
C THR A 116 -7.99 5.47 4.46
N ALA A 117 -8.82 5.83 3.48
CA ALA A 117 -8.36 6.56 2.29
C ALA A 117 -7.67 7.89 2.64
N VAL A 118 -8.10 8.55 3.74
CA VAL A 118 -7.48 9.80 4.22
C VAL A 118 -6.04 9.55 4.69
N ASP A 119 -5.80 8.45 5.39
CA ASP A 119 -4.45 8.08 5.84
C ASP A 119 -3.51 7.87 4.66
N LEU A 120 -3.97 7.17 3.62
CA LEU A 120 -3.20 6.92 2.42
C LEU A 120 -2.89 8.19 1.64
N ARG A 121 -3.88 9.11 1.50
CA ARG A 121 -3.64 10.42 0.87
C ARG A 121 -2.62 11.24 1.66
N SER A 122 -2.71 11.23 2.99
CA SER A 122 -1.75 11.92 3.85
C SER A 122 -0.35 11.32 3.70
N LEU A 123 -0.24 9.99 3.70
CA LEU A 123 1.01 9.28 3.46
C LEU A 123 1.63 9.71 2.12
N TYR A 124 0.89 9.66 1.02
CA TYR A 124 1.42 9.99 -0.31
C TYR A 124 1.92 11.44 -0.38
N ARG A 125 1.19 12.38 0.22
CA ARG A 125 1.63 13.78 0.31
C ARG A 125 2.95 13.88 1.10
N THR A 126 3.03 13.29 2.29
CA THR A 126 4.25 13.31 3.11
C THR A 126 5.43 12.69 2.36
N LEU A 127 5.21 11.59 1.64
CA LEU A 127 6.27 10.95 0.85
C LEU A 127 6.76 11.83 -0.31
N GLN A 128 5.87 12.61 -0.95
CA GLN A 128 6.26 13.55 -1.98
C GLN A 128 6.99 14.79 -1.45
N GLU A 129 6.72 15.19 -0.22
CA GLU A 129 7.36 16.33 0.43
C GLU A 129 8.71 15.96 1.08
N THR A 130 8.76 14.86 1.85
CA THR A 130 9.90 14.52 2.73
C THR A 130 10.25 13.03 2.76
N GLY A 131 9.74 12.22 1.85
CA GLY A 131 9.85 10.77 1.91
C GLY A 131 11.22 10.17 1.59
N ARG A 132 12.22 10.96 1.19
CA ARG A 132 13.55 10.48 0.86
C ARG A 132 14.39 10.31 2.12
N VAL A 133 14.77 9.07 2.45
CA VAL A 133 15.49 8.73 3.68
C VAL A 133 16.91 9.32 3.70
N HIS A 134 17.60 9.33 2.55
CA HIS A 134 18.96 9.87 2.41
C HIS A 134 19.05 10.76 1.17
N PRO A 135 18.57 12.01 1.22
CA PRO A 135 18.71 12.94 0.11
C PRO A 135 20.20 13.29 -0.07
N ARG A 136 20.66 13.32 -1.31
CA ARG A 136 21.97 13.83 -1.66
C ARG A 136 21.92 15.37 -1.75
N ASP A 137 23.08 16.02 -1.61
CA ASP A 137 23.15 17.47 -1.76
C ASP A 137 22.52 17.94 -3.07
N GLY A 138 21.67 18.96 -2.99
CA GLY A 138 20.93 19.50 -4.12
C GLY A 138 19.75 18.63 -4.61
N GLN A 139 19.44 17.52 -3.94
CA GLN A 139 18.33 16.64 -4.30
C GLN A 139 17.08 16.98 -3.48
N SER A 140 15.90 16.98 -4.13
CA SER A 140 14.63 17.15 -3.42
C SER A 140 14.47 16.14 -2.28
N PRO A 141 14.00 16.54 -1.08
CA PRO A 141 13.76 15.64 0.04
C PRO A 141 12.57 14.69 -0.21
N GLY A 142 11.73 14.98 -1.18
CA GLY A 142 10.56 14.17 -1.52
C GLY A 142 10.89 13.03 -2.49
N LEU A 143 10.00 12.04 -2.53
CA LEU A 143 10.01 10.97 -3.53
C LEU A 143 9.37 11.44 -4.83
N SER A 144 9.81 10.84 -5.94
CA SER A 144 9.14 11.08 -7.23
C SER A 144 7.72 10.53 -7.23
N ALA A 145 6.83 11.15 -8.00
CA ALA A 145 5.46 10.68 -8.20
C ALA A 145 5.43 9.20 -8.65
N ARG A 146 6.35 8.78 -9.52
CA ARG A 146 6.50 7.40 -9.96
C ARG A 146 6.81 6.45 -8.80
N THR A 147 7.67 6.84 -7.86
CA THR A 147 7.99 6.02 -6.68
C THR A 147 6.78 5.88 -5.77
N VAL A 148 6.08 6.99 -5.49
CA VAL A 148 4.85 6.97 -4.66
C VAL A 148 3.75 6.16 -5.32
N HIS A 149 3.61 6.23 -6.65
CA HIS A 149 2.69 5.38 -7.41
C HIS A 149 3.03 3.88 -7.24
N GLY A 150 4.31 3.51 -7.29
CA GLY A 150 4.76 2.14 -7.02
C GLY A 150 4.40 1.67 -5.61
N ILE A 151 4.57 2.53 -4.59
CA ILE A 151 4.17 2.25 -3.21
C ILE A 151 2.65 2.06 -3.11
N HIS A 152 1.86 2.92 -3.78
CA HIS A 152 0.41 2.75 -3.86
C HIS A 152 0.02 1.39 -4.45
N THR A 153 0.65 0.97 -5.54
CA THR A 153 0.39 -0.32 -6.18
C THR A 153 0.62 -1.49 -5.24
N ILE A 154 1.72 -1.45 -4.46
CA ILE A 154 2.03 -2.48 -3.45
C ILE A 154 0.96 -2.49 -2.35
N LEU A 155 0.62 -1.31 -1.79
CA LEU A 155 -0.41 -1.18 -0.75
C LEU A 155 -1.79 -1.60 -1.23
N HIS A 156 -2.17 -1.20 -2.45
CA HIS A 156 -3.43 -1.61 -3.07
C HIS A 156 -3.54 -3.13 -3.15
N HIS A 157 -2.47 -3.82 -3.56
CA HIS A 157 -2.45 -5.27 -3.64
C HIS A 157 -2.53 -5.92 -2.25
N ALA A 158 -1.73 -5.46 -1.28
CA ALA A 158 -1.77 -5.98 0.08
C ALA A 158 -3.13 -5.80 0.77
N LEU A 159 -3.76 -4.63 0.59
CA LEU A 159 -5.07 -4.35 1.16
C LEU A 159 -6.20 -5.05 0.41
N LYS A 160 -6.05 -5.31 -0.90
CA LYS A 160 -6.97 -6.15 -1.65
C LYS A 160 -6.96 -7.59 -1.12
N THR A 161 -5.78 -8.17 -0.90
CA THR A 161 -5.66 -9.49 -0.28
C THR A 161 -6.28 -9.51 1.13
N ALA A 162 -6.08 -8.45 1.94
CA ALA A 162 -6.71 -8.35 3.25
C ALA A 162 -8.25 -8.35 3.18
N MET A 163 -8.82 -7.69 2.17
CA MET A 163 -10.25 -7.70 1.92
C MET A 163 -10.74 -9.09 1.48
N GLU A 164 -10.02 -9.77 0.59
CA GLU A 164 -10.33 -11.13 0.14
C GLU A 164 -10.26 -12.16 1.29
N GLN A 165 -9.41 -11.89 2.30
CA GLN A 165 -9.29 -12.69 3.53
C GLN A 165 -10.27 -12.26 4.65
N ASN A 166 -11.24 -11.38 4.35
CA ASN A 166 -12.20 -10.84 5.30
C ASN A 166 -11.56 -10.15 6.54
N LEU A 167 -10.35 -9.60 6.41
CA LEU A 167 -9.68 -8.82 7.45
C LEU A 167 -10.15 -7.36 7.47
N ILE A 168 -10.59 -6.85 6.33
CA ILE A 168 -11.15 -5.51 6.16
C ILE A 168 -12.38 -5.57 5.23
N PRO A 169 -13.37 -4.68 5.40
CA PRO A 169 -14.61 -4.73 4.63
C PRO A 169 -14.45 -4.23 3.18
N ASN A 170 -13.52 -3.32 2.94
CA ASN A 170 -13.23 -2.72 1.64
C ASN A 170 -11.74 -2.37 1.54
N ASN A 171 -11.25 -2.18 0.34
CA ASN A 171 -9.88 -1.75 0.11
C ASN A 171 -9.80 -0.22 0.08
N PRO A 172 -9.25 0.44 1.14
CA PRO A 172 -9.18 1.90 1.17
C PRO A 172 -8.23 2.49 0.11
N ALA A 173 -7.30 1.71 -0.44
CA ALA A 173 -6.44 2.17 -1.52
C ALA A 173 -7.17 2.25 -2.87
N ALA A 174 -8.29 1.54 -3.04
CA ALA A 174 -9.11 1.68 -4.25
C ALA A 174 -9.86 3.02 -4.33
N GLU A 175 -9.99 3.72 -3.19
CA GLU A 175 -10.65 5.04 -3.09
C GLU A 175 -9.66 6.21 -3.24
N VAL A 176 -8.40 5.92 -3.56
CA VAL A 176 -7.33 6.93 -3.63
C VAL A 176 -6.62 6.84 -4.96
N ASP A 177 -6.66 7.92 -5.72
CA ASP A 177 -5.84 8.04 -6.91
C ASP A 177 -4.37 8.26 -6.53
N PRO A 178 -3.44 7.44 -7.04
CA PRO A 178 -2.01 7.68 -6.85
C PRO A 178 -1.57 8.92 -7.62
N PRO A 179 -0.44 9.54 -7.22
CA PRO A 179 0.12 10.66 -7.98
C PRO A 179 0.34 10.28 -9.43
N LYS A 180 -0.14 11.12 -10.34
CA LYS A 180 0.13 10.97 -11.78
C LYS A 180 1.59 11.31 -12.06
N PHE A 181 2.19 10.59 -12.97
CA PHE A 181 3.53 10.90 -13.45
C PHE A 181 3.56 10.74 -14.97
N ASP A 182 4.15 11.73 -15.61
CA ASP A 182 4.45 11.67 -17.03
C ASP A 182 5.83 11.04 -17.21
N GLY A 183 5.91 9.98 -18.00
CA GLY A 183 7.18 9.38 -18.38
C GLY A 183 7.94 10.35 -19.27
N ALA A 184 9.06 10.89 -18.80
CA ALA A 184 9.93 11.61 -19.70
C ALA A 184 10.33 10.67 -20.86
N PRO A 185 10.32 11.17 -22.13
CA PRO A 185 10.75 10.36 -23.24
C PRO A 185 12.18 9.87 -23.03
N MET A 186 12.42 8.62 -23.41
CA MET A 186 13.75 8.02 -23.27
C MET A 186 14.73 8.78 -24.16
N LYS A 187 15.82 9.28 -23.57
CA LYS A 187 16.91 9.89 -24.32
C LYS A 187 17.75 8.78 -24.91
N ILE A 188 17.78 8.71 -26.24
CA ILE A 188 18.67 7.82 -26.99
C ILE A 188 19.89 8.62 -27.46
N LEU A 189 21.02 7.94 -27.61
CA LEU A 189 22.21 8.54 -28.17
C LEU A 189 21.96 8.86 -29.66
N THR A 190 22.40 10.02 -30.09
CA THR A 190 22.51 10.32 -31.52
C THR A 190 23.68 9.55 -32.13
N GLU A 191 23.69 9.36 -33.44
CA GLU A 191 24.78 8.68 -34.15
C GLU A 191 26.16 9.26 -33.80
N ALA A 192 26.29 10.58 -33.85
CA ALA A 192 27.53 11.27 -33.49
C ALA A 192 27.95 11.04 -32.00
N GLN A 193 26.96 10.95 -31.10
CA GLN A 193 27.24 10.62 -29.68
C GLN A 193 27.64 9.16 -29.49
N LEU A 194 27.05 8.26 -30.27
CA LEU A 194 27.43 6.85 -30.28
C LEU A 194 28.83 6.64 -30.79
N ASP A 195 29.20 7.28 -31.91
CA ASP A 195 30.55 7.22 -32.45
C ASP A 195 31.60 7.77 -31.46
N ALA A 196 31.30 8.90 -30.82
CA ALA A 196 32.18 9.49 -29.83
C ALA A 196 32.34 8.54 -28.59
N PHE A 197 31.26 7.90 -28.17
CA PHE A 197 31.27 6.92 -27.09
C PHE A 197 32.12 5.70 -27.46
N MET A 198 31.93 5.13 -28.66
CA MET A 198 32.67 3.96 -29.14
C MET A 198 34.18 4.25 -29.20
N LYS A 199 34.60 5.41 -29.70
CA LYS A 199 36.01 5.86 -29.73
C LYS A 199 36.65 5.94 -28.32
N VAL A 200 35.86 6.28 -27.30
CA VAL A 200 36.37 6.33 -25.91
C VAL A 200 36.60 4.94 -25.37
N ILE A 201 35.68 3.99 -25.61
CA ILE A 201 35.76 2.65 -25.07
C ILE A 201 36.74 1.74 -25.80
N GLU A 202 37.17 2.05 -27.05
CA GLU A 202 38.22 1.33 -27.78
C GLU A 202 39.53 1.20 -27.01
N LYS A 203 39.77 2.12 -26.05
CA LYS A 203 40.99 2.14 -25.25
C LYS A 203 41.00 1.09 -24.13
N ASP A 204 39.87 0.45 -23.83
CA ASP A 204 39.72 -0.56 -22.78
C ASP A 204 39.02 -1.79 -23.37
N ALA A 205 39.77 -2.84 -23.62
CA ALA A 205 39.29 -4.06 -24.29
C ALA A 205 38.07 -4.71 -23.59
N PHE A 206 38.06 -4.72 -22.24
CA PHE A 206 36.95 -5.30 -21.49
C PHE A 206 35.66 -4.51 -21.68
N TRP A 207 35.72 -3.19 -21.55
CA TRP A 207 34.54 -2.35 -21.73
C TRP A 207 34.14 -2.21 -23.18
N HIS A 208 35.10 -2.26 -24.12
CA HIS A 208 34.80 -2.28 -25.55
C HIS A 208 33.89 -3.45 -25.89
N ASP A 209 34.31 -4.69 -25.58
CA ASP A 209 33.56 -5.89 -25.94
C ASP A 209 32.17 -5.92 -25.28
N PHE A 210 32.08 -5.49 -24.02
CA PHE A 210 30.81 -5.39 -23.31
C PHE A 210 29.85 -4.40 -23.97
N PHE A 211 30.29 -3.18 -24.23
CA PHE A 211 29.42 -2.14 -24.82
C PHE A 211 29.17 -2.39 -26.31
N TYR A 212 30.14 -2.88 -27.05
CA TYR A 212 29.96 -3.29 -28.44
C TYR A 212 28.86 -4.34 -28.55
N THR A 213 28.91 -5.37 -27.73
CA THR A 213 27.87 -6.42 -27.65
C THR A 213 26.52 -5.83 -27.27
N ALA A 214 26.47 -4.93 -26.27
CA ALA A 214 25.22 -4.30 -25.84
C ALA A 214 24.57 -3.46 -26.95
N VAL A 215 25.38 -2.68 -27.69
CA VAL A 215 24.89 -1.78 -28.75
C VAL A 215 24.45 -2.60 -29.98
N THR A 216 25.22 -3.59 -30.39
CA THR A 216 24.96 -4.34 -31.65
C THR A 216 23.82 -5.37 -31.45
N THR A 217 23.67 -5.93 -30.27
CA THR A 217 22.65 -6.98 -30.01
C THR A 217 21.39 -6.45 -29.33
N GLY A 218 21.44 -5.26 -28.70
CA GLY A 218 20.34 -4.73 -27.88
C GLY A 218 20.10 -5.47 -26.57
N LEU A 219 21.00 -6.39 -26.17
CA LEU A 219 20.91 -7.16 -24.93
C LEU A 219 21.05 -6.25 -23.70
N ARG A 220 20.25 -6.54 -22.68
CA ARG A 220 20.38 -5.87 -21.39
C ARG A 220 21.65 -6.33 -20.66
N ARG A 221 22.24 -5.42 -19.84
CA ARG A 221 23.42 -5.73 -19.03
C ARG A 221 23.36 -7.08 -18.30
N GLY A 222 22.21 -7.41 -17.71
CA GLY A 222 22.05 -8.68 -17.01
C GLY A 222 21.92 -9.92 -17.91
N GLU A 223 21.63 -9.73 -19.19
CA GLU A 223 21.60 -10.80 -20.19
C GLU A 223 23.01 -11.08 -20.70
N ILE A 224 23.78 -10.04 -20.98
CA ILE A 224 25.20 -10.16 -21.36
C ILE A 224 26.01 -10.82 -20.25
N GLY A 225 25.83 -10.37 -18.98
CA GLY A 225 26.55 -10.93 -17.84
C GLY A 225 26.24 -12.41 -17.53
N ARG A 226 25.06 -12.90 -17.92
CA ARG A 226 24.70 -14.32 -17.77
C ARG A 226 25.21 -15.22 -18.90
N ALA A 227 25.62 -14.67 -20.03
CA ALA A 227 26.19 -15.41 -21.14
C ALA A 227 27.65 -15.82 -20.90
N HIS A 228 28.29 -15.30 -19.84
CA HIS A 228 29.68 -15.59 -19.48
C HIS A 228 29.83 -16.54 -18.30
N VAL A 229 28.77 -17.28 -17.90
CA VAL A 229 28.84 -18.27 -16.81
C VAL A 229 28.73 -19.71 -17.36
#